data_abf3dbfde9b21f51137f2b701c6ceb02
#
_entry.id   abf3dbfde9b21f51137f2b701c6ceb02
#
_cell.length_a   1.000
_cell.length_b   1.000
_cell.length_c   1.000
_cell.angle_alpha   90.00
_cell.angle_beta   90.00
_cell.angle_gamma   90.00
#
_symmetry.space_group_name_H-M   'P 1'
#
loop_
_entity.id
_entity.type
_entity.pdbx_description
1 polymer ?
#
loop_
_entity_poly.entity_id
_entity_poly.type
_entity_poly.pdbx_seq_one_letter_code
_entity_poly.pdbx_strand_id
1 'polypeptide(L)'
;MKPVSFFYAPHTFLSGCIAALLLLPSAQAELLIGAARTNITPPLPVALSGQFQTRIAETVESPVMAAAVVLEKRDAEGNTIDQAVMVSCDLVIIPDDVLHRVRKNLLKRSLDGLDPRKVFLSATHTHTAPVMMEGNYKIPEQGVTTPSEFVDFLVNKVADLVEQAWIARKPGRVAWGLGQAVVAQNRRITYLDGTAKMYGATQTANFKGIEGYEDHGVEVLFFQTDTANQPAAIAVNVACPAQEAGSRSAVNADYWHQVRQSLRKKFGDQVVILAWIGAAGDQATRHLFRKAAEQRMLKARGLTRLEEISRRIVAAVDEAWLVAKDDFHEDPPMIHHVVDLSLPKRLVTENELTEAKAVIEKIRTESKKNLHKKMARWAWNQGTIDRFEQQETDPSLPVEIHILRIGDVAICTNRFELYTEYGIRMKARSKALQTFVIQLAGQGSYLATEAAEARGGYSAIVNSCQVGSEGGKVLVDETVKEINAMWD
;
A
#
# COMPACT_ATOMS: atom_id res chain seq x y z
N MET A 1 71.05 -14.45 -79.25
CA MET A 1 69.60 -14.20 -79.16
C MET A 1 68.96 -15.54 -78.85
N LYS A 2 68.52 -15.70 -77.61
CA LYS A 2 67.80 -16.90 -77.15
C LYS A 2 66.35 -16.49 -76.82
N PRO A 3 65.30 -17.30 -77.18
CA PRO A 3 63.91 -16.95 -76.88
C PRO A 3 63.53 -17.33 -75.43
N VAL A 4 62.73 -16.48 -74.85
CA VAL A 4 62.15 -16.64 -73.48
C VAL A 4 60.86 -17.43 -73.63
N SER A 5 60.76 -18.57 -72.92
CA SER A 5 59.53 -19.38 -72.83
C SER A 5 58.65 -18.85 -71.70
N PHE A 6 57.37 -18.59 -71.98
CA PHE A 6 56.35 -18.29 -71.01
C PHE A 6 55.68 -19.59 -70.55
N PHE A 7 55.73 -19.86 -69.24
CA PHE A 7 54.94 -20.91 -68.62
C PHE A 7 53.58 -20.31 -68.09
N TYR A 8 52.48 -20.89 -68.57
CA TYR A 8 51.14 -20.64 -68.01
C TYR A 8 50.90 -21.60 -66.84
N ALA A 9 50.54 -21.04 -65.67
CA ALA A 9 50.06 -21.81 -64.55
C ALA A 9 48.53 -21.72 -64.49
N PRO A 10 47.78 -22.80 -64.18
CA PRO A 10 46.36 -22.75 -64.08
C PRO A 10 45.92 -22.21 -62.69
N HIS A 11 45.08 -21.19 -62.67
CA HIS A 11 44.40 -20.68 -61.44
C HIS A 11 43.29 -21.62 -61.08
N THR A 12 43.45 -22.35 -59.96
CA THR A 12 42.33 -23.04 -59.24
C THR A 12 41.55 -22.04 -58.43
N PHE A 13 40.28 -21.80 -58.79
CA PHE A 13 39.32 -21.06 -57.99
C PHE A 13 38.88 -21.92 -56.80
N LEU A 14 39.34 -21.59 -55.63
CA LEU A 14 38.79 -22.13 -54.37
C LEU A 14 37.50 -21.36 -54.01
N SER A 15 36.29 -21.93 -54.24
CA SER A 15 35.03 -21.41 -53.76
C SER A 15 34.95 -21.60 -52.23
N GLY A 16 35.28 -20.54 -51.50
CA GLY A 16 35.02 -20.50 -50.04
C GLY A 16 33.54 -20.33 -49.77
N CYS A 17 32.85 -21.39 -49.32
CA CYS A 17 31.54 -21.27 -48.68
C CYS A 17 31.70 -20.56 -47.34
N ILE A 18 31.36 -19.28 -47.25
CA ILE A 18 31.17 -18.58 -45.98
C ILE A 18 29.84 -19.07 -45.41
N ALA A 19 29.88 -20.02 -44.46
CA ALA A 19 28.76 -20.35 -43.63
C ALA A 19 28.49 -19.14 -42.69
N ALA A 20 27.47 -18.36 -43.01
CA ALA A 20 26.93 -17.35 -42.09
C ALA A 20 26.32 -18.12 -40.93
N LEU A 21 27.02 -18.23 -39.78
CA LEU A 21 26.44 -18.61 -38.51
C LEU A 21 25.43 -17.50 -38.15
N LEU A 22 24.17 -17.77 -38.40
CA LEU A 22 23.08 -17.02 -37.76
C LEU A 22 23.21 -17.25 -36.24
N LEU A 23 23.83 -16.30 -35.55
CA LEU A 23 23.72 -16.19 -34.09
C LEU A 23 22.25 -15.92 -33.80
N LEU A 24 21.50 -17.00 -33.60
CA LEU A 24 20.19 -16.87 -32.95
C LEU A 24 20.49 -16.22 -31.58
N PRO A 25 19.83 -15.11 -31.23
CA PRO A 25 19.95 -14.58 -29.86
C PRO A 25 19.57 -15.74 -28.92
N SER A 26 20.48 -16.11 -28.03
CA SER A 26 20.13 -17.06 -26.96
C SER A 26 18.94 -16.43 -26.22
N ALA A 27 17.82 -17.14 -26.17
CA ALA A 27 16.70 -16.72 -25.33
C ALA A 27 17.25 -16.59 -23.91
N GLN A 28 17.14 -15.40 -23.35
CA GLN A 28 17.59 -15.08 -21.99
C GLN A 28 16.35 -14.92 -21.14
N ALA A 29 16.44 -15.34 -19.87
CA ALA A 29 15.38 -15.06 -18.92
C ALA A 29 15.10 -13.56 -18.91
N GLU A 30 13.83 -13.17 -18.85
CA GLU A 30 13.43 -11.77 -18.94
C GLU A 30 12.43 -11.37 -17.87
N LEU A 31 12.48 -10.12 -17.45
CA LEU A 31 11.48 -9.50 -16.62
C LEU A 31 10.58 -8.62 -17.50
N LEU A 32 9.29 -8.96 -17.59
CA LEU A 32 8.29 -8.13 -18.27
C LEU A 32 7.62 -7.21 -17.25
N ILE A 33 7.51 -5.93 -17.60
CA ILE A 33 6.93 -4.89 -16.77
C ILE A 33 5.80 -4.20 -17.51
N GLY A 34 4.63 -4.10 -16.88
CA GLY A 34 3.51 -3.31 -17.36
C GLY A 34 3.03 -2.36 -16.27
N ALA A 35 2.60 -1.17 -16.65
CA ALA A 35 2.09 -0.17 -15.72
C ALA A 35 0.92 0.60 -16.31
N ALA A 36 -0.08 0.88 -15.48
CA ALA A 36 -1.24 1.66 -15.85
C ALA A 36 -1.80 2.45 -14.65
N ARG A 37 -2.64 3.44 -14.91
CA ARG A 37 -3.34 4.23 -13.89
C ARG A 37 -4.74 4.60 -14.36
N THR A 38 -5.68 4.71 -13.42
CA THR A 38 -7.05 5.11 -13.74
C THR A 38 -7.62 6.00 -12.63
N ASN A 39 -8.60 6.82 -13.00
CA ASN A 39 -9.39 7.60 -12.06
C ASN A 39 -10.52 6.72 -11.51
N ILE A 40 -10.57 6.59 -10.18
CA ILE A 40 -11.62 5.85 -9.45
C ILE A 40 -12.55 6.78 -8.65
N THR A 41 -12.57 8.08 -8.97
CA THR A 41 -13.50 9.04 -8.38
C THR A 41 -14.94 8.68 -8.82
N PRO A 42 -15.86 8.46 -7.86
CA PRO A 42 -17.23 8.07 -8.19
C PRO A 42 -18.05 9.25 -8.73
N PRO A 43 -19.24 8.98 -9.29
CA PRO A 43 -20.27 10.00 -9.43
C PRO A 43 -20.61 10.64 -8.09
N LEU A 44 -20.91 11.95 -8.09
CA LEU A 44 -21.30 12.72 -6.92
C LEU A 44 -22.82 12.96 -6.91
N PRO A 45 -23.43 13.15 -5.73
CA PRO A 45 -22.84 13.12 -4.38
C PRO A 45 -22.49 11.71 -3.91
N VAL A 46 -21.51 11.60 -2.96
CA VAL A 46 -21.08 10.32 -2.39
C VAL A 46 -20.76 10.45 -0.90
N ALA A 47 -21.06 9.43 -0.10
CA ALA A 47 -20.67 9.38 1.31
C ALA A 47 -19.17 9.07 1.47
N LEU A 48 -18.49 9.81 2.36
CA LEU A 48 -17.05 9.66 2.65
C LEU A 48 -16.80 8.79 3.89
N SER A 49 -15.82 7.91 3.78
CA SER A 49 -15.34 7.02 4.85
C SER A 49 -14.32 7.70 5.77
N GLY A 50 -13.89 6.98 6.83
CA GLY A 50 -12.76 7.33 7.71
C GLY A 50 -13.10 8.17 8.92
N GLN A 51 -14.32 8.69 9.09
CA GLN A 51 -14.78 9.42 10.27
C GLN A 51 -15.96 8.71 10.91
N PHE A 52 -16.24 8.95 12.20
CA PHE A 52 -17.42 8.39 12.88
C PHE A 52 -18.76 9.03 12.46
N GLN A 53 -18.71 10.20 11.86
CA GLN A 53 -19.89 10.90 11.34
C GLN A 53 -20.01 10.75 9.82
N THR A 54 -21.23 10.63 9.33
CA THR A 54 -21.52 10.65 7.89
C THR A 54 -21.16 12.02 7.31
N ARG A 55 -20.38 12.03 6.23
CA ARG A 55 -20.06 13.20 5.41
C ARG A 55 -20.48 12.89 3.97
N ILE A 56 -21.17 13.79 3.33
CA ILE A 56 -21.52 13.69 1.91
C ILE A 56 -20.65 14.68 1.15
N ALA A 57 -19.93 14.17 0.16
CA ALA A 57 -19.14 14.98 -0.76
C ALA A 57 -19.98 15.34 -1.99
N GLU A 58 -20.07 16.62 -2.27
CA GLU A 58 -20.69 17.19 -3.45
C GLU A 58 -19.65 17.73 -4.45
N THR A 59 -18.38 17.73 -4.05
CA THR A 59 -17.25 18.26 -4.84
C THR A 59 -16.03 17.35 -4.77
N VAL A 60 -15.14 17.52 -5.76
CA VAL A 60 -13.83 16.87 -5.83
C VAL A 60 -12.77 17.95 -5.73
N GLU A 61 -11.95 17.92 -4.67
CA GLU A 61 -10.76 18.78 -4.55
C GLU A 61 -9.55 18.18 -5.28
N SER A 62 -9.40 16.86 -5.23
CA SER A 62 -8.47 16.11 -6.07
C SER A 62 -9.02 14.72 -6.38
N PRO A 63 -8.83 14.20 -7.60
CA PRO A 63 -9.33 12.88 -7.97
C PRO A 63 -8.63 11.79 -7.16
N VAL A 64 -9.40 10.78 -6.74
CA VAL A 64 -8.86 9.54 -6.18
C VAL A 64 -8.48 8.60 -7.33
N MET A 65 -7.30 7.99 -7.22
CA MET A 65 -6.68 7.22 -8.29
C MET A 65 -6.45 5.78 -7.89
N ALA A 66 -6.42 4.88 -8.89
CA ALA A 66 -5.77 3.58 -8.78
C ALA A 66 -4.60 3.50 -9.75
N ALA A 67 -3.51 2.85 -9.34
CA ALA A 67 -2.33 2.62 -10.13
C ALA A 67 -1.89 1.16 -10.00
N ALA A 68 -1.51 0.53 -11.10
CA ALA A 68 -1.04 -0.85 -11.15
C ALA A 68 0.36 -0.95 -11.76
N VAL A 69 1.17 -1.82 -11.18
CA VAL A 69 2.39 -2.37 -11.81
C VAL A 69 2.26 -3.87 -11.84
N VAL A 70 2.55 -4.43 -13.00
CA VAL A 70 2.56 -5.85 -13.27
C VAL A 70 3.98 -6.28 -13.57
N LEU A 71 4.39 -7.37 -12.95
CA LEU A 71 5.65 -8.05 -13.20
C LEU A 71 5.37 -9.48 -13.63
N GLU A 72 6.08 -9.96 -14.66
CA GLU A 72 6.12 -11.34 -15.06
C GLU A 72 7.56 -11.74 -15.36
N LYS A 73 8.06 -12.72 -14.64
CA LYS A 73 9.38 -13.29 -14.86
C LYS A 73 9.24 -14.52 -15.76
N ARG A 74 10.02 -14.57 -16.85
CA ARG A 74 10.06 -15.71 -17.79
C ARG A 74 11.44 -16.35 -17.81
N ASP A 75 11.45 -17.66 -18.07
CA ASP A 75 12.67 -18.39 -18.38
C ASP A 75 13.13 -18.14 -19.84
N ALA A 76 14.26 -18.76 -20.21
CA ALA A 76 14.80 -18.66 -21.56
C ALA A 76 13.90 -19.31 -22.63
N GLU A 77 13.02 -20.21 -22.25
CA GLU A 77 12.05 -20.87 -23.12
C GLU A 77 10.74 -20.05 -23.26
N GLY A 78 10.59 -18.94 -22.50
CA GLY A 78 9.44 -18.05 -22.51
C GLY A 78 8.32 -18.49 -21.56
N ASN A 79 8.54 -19.48 -20.70
CA ASN A 79 7.56 -19.90 -19.71
C ASN A 79 7.57 -18.95 -18.51
N THR A 80 6.41 -18.66 -17.95
CA THR A 80 6.29 -17.86 -16.73
C THR A 80 6.89 -18.61 -15.53
N ILE A 81 7.92 -18.04 -14.91
CA ILE A 81 8.50 -18.51 -13.64
C ILE A 81 7.66 -18.02 -12.47
N ASP A 82 7.38 -16.72 -12.43
CA ASP A 82 6.54 -16.10 -11.39
C ASP A 82 5.98 -14.75 -11.87
N GLN A 83 5.02 -14.21 -11.13
CA GLN A 83 4.35 -12.95 -11.48
C GLN A 83 3.85 -12.20 -10.23
N ALA A 84 3.66 -10.91 -10.36
CA ALA A 84 3.03 -10.08 -9.34
C ALA A 84 2.22 -8.95 -9.97
N VAL A 85 1.03 -8.72 -9.44
CA VAL A 85 0.18 -7.58 -9.81
C VAL A 85 -0.08 -6.74 -8.55
N MET A 86 0.53 -5.58 -8.51
CA MET A 86 0.52 -4.65 -7.38
C MET A 86 -0.37 -3.48 -7.71
N VAL A 87 -1.47 -3.30 -6.97
CA VAL A 87 -2.42 -2.20 -7.18
C VAL A 87 -2.48 -1.32 -5.94
N SER A 88 -2.25 -0.03 -6.11
CA SER A 88 -2.43 0.99 -5.06
C SER A 88 -3.67 1.83 -5.36
N CYS A 89 -4.55 2.00 -4.37
CA CYS A 89 -5.82 2.72 -4.49
C CYS A 89 -5.91 3.86 -3.47
N ASP A 90 -6.40 5.04 -3.88
CA ASP A 90 -6.74 6.11 -2.95
C ASP A 90 -8.08 5.82 -2.25
N LEU A 91 -8.04 4.88 -1.33
CA LEU A 91 -9.16 4.39 -0.52
C LEU A 91 -8.76 4.40 0.95
N VAL A 92 -9.74 4.23 1.85
CA VAL A 92 -9.45 4.12 3.28
C VAL A 92 -8.93 2.75 3.65
N ILE A 93 -9.48 1.69 3.06
CA ILE A 93 -9.14 0.26 3.23
C ILE A 93 -9.46 -0.47 1.93
N ILE A 94 -9.10 -1.75 1.83
CA ILE A 94 -9.59 -2.66 0.78
C ILE A 94 -10.50 -3.69 1.43
N PRO A 95 -11.83 -3.63 1.30
CA PRO A 95 -12.72 -4.69 1.76
C PRO A 95 -12.39 -6.02 1.08
N ASP A 96 -12.47 -7.13 1.83
CA ASP A 96 -12.13 -8.47 1.32
C ASP A 96 -12.98 -8.85 0.09
N ASP A 97 -14.27 -8.46 0.09
CA ASP A 97 -15.18 -8.66 -1.05
C ASP A 97 -14.68 -7.94 -2.32
N VAL A 98 -14.12 -6.74 -2.19
CA VAL A 98 -13.58 -5.99 -3.34
C VAL A 98 -12.46 -6.75 -4.02
N LEU A 99 -11.48 -7.26 -3.25
CA LEU A 99 -10.37 -8.06 -3.80
C LEU A 99 -10.88 -9.34 -4.47
N HIS A 100 -11.78 -10.08 -3.81
CA HIS A 100 -12.37 -11.29 -4.36
C HIS A 100 -13.12 -11.03 -5.67
N ARG A 101 -13.89 -9.94 -5.73
CA ARG A 101 -14.65 -9.56 -6.94
C ARG A 101 -13.74 -9.10 -8.08
N VAL A 102 -12.65 -8.39 -7.78
CA VAL A 102 -11.63 -8.03 -8.78
C VAL A 102 -11.01 -9.31 -9.36
N ARG A 103 -10.52 -10.22 -8.53
CA ARG A 103 -9.95 -11.51 -8.97
C ARG A 103 -10.93 -12.32 -9.81
N LYS A 104 -12.20 -12.41 -9.38
CA LYS A 104 -13.28 -13.09 -10.13
C LYS A 104 -13.55 -12.43 -11.49
N ASN A 105 -13.46 -11.10 -11.58
CA ASN A 105 -13.62 -10.36 -12.83
C ASN A 105 -12.44 -10.66 -13.77
N LEU A 106 -11.19 -10.66 -13.27
CA LEU A 106 -10.01 -11.00 -14.05
C LEU A 106 -10.04 -12.42 -14.63
N LEU A 107 -10.51 -13.40 -13.85
CA LEU A 107 -10.72 -14.79 -14.35
C LEU A 107 -11.66 -14.83 -15.56
N LYS A 108 -12.68 -13.97 -15.61
CA LYS A 108 -13.63 -13.92 -16.74
C LYS A 108 -13.05 -13.28 -18.00
N ARG A 109 -11.98 -12.50 -17.86
CA ARG A 109 -11.33 -11.81 -19.00
C ARG A 109 -10.36 -12.71 -19.75
N SER A 110 -10.07 -13.90 -19.23
CA SER A 110 -9.18 -14.89 -19.87
C SER A 110 -7.82 -14.28 -20.28
N LEU A 111 -7.22 -13.48 -19.38
CA LEU A 111 -5.91 -12.89 -19.61
C LEU A 111 -4.86 -14.00 -19.57
N ASP A 112 -4.23 -14.23 -20.72
CA ASP A 112 -3.30 -15.33 -20.89
C ASP A 112 -2.16 -15.28 -19.87
N GLY A 113 -1.98 -16.39 -19.14
CA GLY A 113 -0.95 -16.58 -18.13
C GLY A 113 -1.16 -15.83 -16.80
N LEU A 114 -2.18 -14.99 -16.63
CA LEU A 114 -2.41 -14.28 -15.36
C LEU A 114 -2.96 -15.22 -14.29
N ASP A 115 -2.24 -15.33 -13.17
CA ASP A 115 -2.76 -15.94 -11.93
C ASP A 115 -3.39 -14.85 -11.03
N PRO A 116 -4.73 -14.82 -10.87
CA PRO A 116 -5.39 -13.83 -10.03
C PRO A 116 -5.00 -13.90 -8.55
N ARG A 117 -4.47 -15.01 -8.05
CA ARG A 117 -3.93 -15.06 -6.67
C ARG A 117 -2.70 -14.20 -6.47
N LYS A 118 -1.95 -13.91 -7.53
CA LYS A 118 -0.78 -13.02 -7.49
C LYS A 118 -1.15 -11.53 -7.55
N VAL A 119 -2.45 -11.21 -7.51
CA VAL A 119 -2.97 -9.82 -7.48
C VAL A 119 -3.23 -9.41 -6.03
N PHE A 120 -2.64 -8.30 -5.59
CA PHE A 120 -3.01 -7.66 -4.35
C PHE A 120 -3.33 -6.16 -4.54
N LEU A 121 -4.22 -5.67 -3.70
CA LEU A 121 -4.61 -4.27 -3.64
C LEU A 121 -4.21 -3.68 -2.30
N SER A 122 -3.74 -2.44 -2.28
CA SER A 122 -3.46 -1.69 -1.05
C SER A 122 -4.12 -0.32 -1.06
N ALA A 123 -4.45 0.22 0.11
CA ALA A 123 -5.07 1.52 0.27
C ALA A 123 -4.07 2.56 0.78
N THR A 124 -4.20 3.82 0.30
CA THR A 124 -3.42 4.96 0.82
C THR A 124 -3.94 5.51 2.14
N HIS A 125 -5.07 4.99 2.61
CA HIS A 125 -5.76 5.38 3.85
C HIS A 125 -6.32 6.81 3.83
N THR A 126 -6.71 7.32 2.65
CA THR A 126 -7.35 8.63 2.60
C THR A 126 -8.75 8.59 3.22
N HIS A 127 -8.99 9.48 4.20
CA HIS A 127 -10.27 9.59 4.89
C HIS A 127 -11.29 10.45 4.13
N THR A 128 -11.05 10.71 2.88
CA THR A 128 -11.91 11.45 1.95
C THR A 128 -12.22 10.67 0.68
N ALA A 129 -12.11 9.33 0.77
CA ALA A 129 -12.57 8.38 -0.24
C ALA A 129 -14.00 7.87 0.08
N PRO A 130 -14.70 7.29 -0.90
CA PRO A 130 -16.07 6.81 -0.73
C PRO A 130 -16.22 5.67 0.27
N VAL A 131 -17.40 5.58 0.87
CA VAL A 131 -17.83 4.43 1.66
C VAL A 131 -18.05 3.22 0.77
N MET A 132 -17.53 2.06 1.19
CA MET A 132 -17.64 0.78 0.46
C MET A 132 -18.44 -0.29 1.20
N MET A 133 -18.79 -0.06 2.46
CA MET A 133 -19.51 -1.03 3.31
C MET A 133 -20.80 -0.43 3.82
N GLU A 134 -21.88 -1.21 3.72
CA GLU A 134 -23.18 -0.83 4.27
C GLU A 134 -23.17 -0.89 5.80
N GLY A 135 -24.11 -0.18 6.42
CA GLY A 135 -24.39 -0.26 7.87
C GLY A 135 -23.53 0.62 8.77
N ASN A 136 -22.34 1.07 8.33
CA ASN A 136 -21.47 1.92 9.13
C ASN A 136 -21.91 3.40 9.19
N TYR A 137 -22.63 3.84 8.15
CA TYR A 137 -23.05 5.24 7.99
C TYR A 137 -24.53 5.30 7.61
N LYS A 138 -25.23 6.32 8.09
CA LYS A 138 -26.57 6.63 7.60
C LYS A 138 -26.46 7.45 6.32
N ILE A 139 -26.51 6.79 5.18
CA ILE A 139 -26.48 7.41 3.85
C ILE A 139 -27.93 7.71 3.41
N PRO A 140 -28.22 8.86 2.79
CA PRO A 140 -29.53 9.11 2.17
C PRO A 140 -29.88 8.04 1.13
N GLU A 141 -31.13 7.60 1.13
CA GLU A 141 -31.61 6.54 0.22
C GLU A 141 -31.71 7.00 -1.25
N GLN A 142 -31.73 8.31 -1.50
CA GLN A 142 -31.86 8.88 -2.83
C GLN A 142 -30.86 10.01 -3.06
N GLY A 143 -30.41 10.16 -4.31
CA GLY A 143 -29.56 11.25 -4.75
C GLY A 143 -28.11 11.19 -4.25
N VAL A 144 -27.66 10.03 -3.72
CA VAL A 144 -26.28 9.80 -3.26
C VAL A 144 -25.83 8.44 -3.79
N THR A 145 -24.66 8.37 -4.41
CA THR A 145 -24.07 7.09 -4.85
C THR A 145 -23.93 6.14 -3.65
N THR A 146 -24.55 4.97 -3.75
CA THR A 146 -24.54 3.97 -2.69
C THR A 146 -23.19 3.26 -2.61
N PRO A 147 -22.84 2.64 -1.46
CA PRO A 147 -21.64 1.80 -1.33
C PRO A 147 -21.56 0.69 -2.37
N SER A 148 -22.69 0.02 -2.65
CA SER A 148 -22.74 -1.07 -3.65
C SER A 148 -22.47 -0.56 -5.07
N GLU A 149 -23.08 0.54 -5.48
CA GLU A 149 -22.83 1.18 -6.80
C GLU A 149 -21.37 1.60 -6.95
N PHE A 150 -20.78 2.17 -5.90
CA PHE A 150 -19.37 2.53 -5.93
C PHE A 150 -18.46 1.29 -6.01
N VAL A 151 -18.73 0.23 -5.25
CA VAL A 151 -17.95 -1.01 -5.31
C VAL A 151 -18.05 -1.67 -6.69
N ASP A 152 -19.22 -1.70 -7.31
CA ASP A 152 -19.41 -2.20 -8.69
C ASP A 152 -18.56 -1.42 -9.69
N PHE A 153 -18.59 -0.09 -9.60
CA PHE A 153 -17.76 0.80 -10.40
C PHE A 153 -16.27 0.55 -10.17
N LEU A 154 -15.84 0.49 -8.91
CA LEU A 154 -14.44 0.28 -8.50
C LEU A 154 -13.88 -1.05 -9.01
N VAL A 155 -14.62 -2.15 -8.82
CA VAL A 155 -14.21 -3.50 -9.25
C VAL A 155 -13.97 -3.53 -10.76
N ASN A 156 -14.85 -2.94 -11.56
CA ASN A 156 -14.67 -2.88 -13.01
C ASN A 156 -13.46 -2.02 -13.38
N LYS A 157 -13.33 -0.82 -12.79
CA LYS A 157 -12.17 0.08 -13.03
C LYS A 157 -10.84 -0.55 -12.70
N VAL A 158 -10.76 -1.28 -11.57
CA VAL A 158 -9.52 -1.96 -11.15
C VAL A 158 -9.23 -3.16 -12.08
N ALA A 159 -10.24 -3.92 -12.47
CA ALA A 159 -10.05 -5.01 -13.43
C ALA A 159 -9.59 -4.50 -14.81
N ASP A 160 -10.18 -3.41 -15.32
CA ASP A 160 -9.73 -2.74 -16.57
C ASP A 160 -8.28 -2.24 -16.44
N LEU A 161 -7.93 -1.67 -15.29
CA LEU A 161 -6.59 -1.19 -15.00
C LEU A 161 -5.54 -2.31 -15.03
N VAL A 162 -5.85 -3.45 -14.38
CA VAL A 162 -4.97 -4.63 -14.36
C VAL A 162 -4.82 -5.21 -15.76
N GLU A 163 -5.91 -5.34 -16.52
CA GLU A 163 -5.87 -5.80 -17.93
C GLU A 163 -5.00 -4.89 -18.79
N GLN A 164 -5.17 -3.56 -18.70
CA GLN A 164 -4.33 -2.59 -19.43
C GLN A 164 -2.84 -2.76 -19.09
N ALA A 165 -2.50 -2.85 -17.80
CA ALA A 165 -1.12 -3.05 -17.36
C ALA A 165 -0.59 -4.43 -17.81
N TRP A 166 -1.41 -5.48 -17.74
CA TRP A 166 -1.04 -6.83 -18.17
C TRP A 166 -0.74 -6.91 -19.66
N ILE A 167 -1.58 -6.34 -20.51
CA ILE A 167 -1.39 -6.32 -21.97
C ILE A 167 -0.21 -5.44 -22.38
N ALA A 168 0.04 -4.36 -21.65
CA ALA A 168 1.13 -3.41 -21.93
C ALA A 168 2.53 -3.89 -21.51
N ARG A 169 2.68 -5.13 -20.95
CA ARG A 169 3.98 -5.65 -20.49
C ARG A 169 5.01 -5.64 -21.62
N LYS A 170 6.22 -5.22 -21.27
CA LYS A 170 7.40 -5.21 -22.13
C LYS A 170 8.63 -5.61 -21.33
N PRO A 171 9.70 -6.11 -21.96
CA PRO A 171 10.98 -6.27 -21.30
C PRO A 171 11.37 -5.01 -20.54
N GLY A 172 11.87 -5.20 -19.34
CA GLY A 172 12.20 -4.08 -18.48
C GLY A 172 13.19 -4.44 -17.39
N ARG A 173 13.52 -3.45 -16.59
CA ARG A 173 14.49 -3.55 -15.51
C ARG A 173 14.02 -2.78 -14.28
N VAL A 174 14.53 -3.15 -13.13
CA VAL A 174 14.17 -2.53 -11.85
C VAL A 174 15.40 -2.01 -11.13
N ALA A 175 15.20 -0.92 -10.39
CA ALA A 175 16.19 -0.41 -9.46
C ALA A 175 15.48 -0.04 -8.15
N TRP A 176 16.22 0.01 -7.05
CA TRP A 176 15.71 0.38 -5.75
C TRP A 176 16.59 1.42 -5.09
N GLY A 177 16.02 2.12 -4.14
CA GLY A 177 16.74 3.12 -3.37
C GLY A 177 16.01 3.50 -2.11
N LEU A 178 16.72 4.17 -1.22
CA LEU A 178 16.25 4.61 0.07
C LEU A 178 16.52 6.11 0.21
N GLY A 179 15.48 6.88 0.56
CA GLY A 179 15.61 8.25 1.00
C GLY A 179 14.95 8.43 2.37
N GLN A 180 14.88 9.68 2.87
CA GLN A 180 14.29 9.95 4.16
C GLN A 180 13.35 11.16 4.13
N ALA A 181 12.18 11.02 4.80
CA ALA A 181 11.21 12.10 4.92
C ALA A 181 10.52 12.12 6.29
N VAL A 182 10.69 13.19 7.05
CA VAL A 182 9.98 13.41 8.31
C VAL A 182 8.59 13.97 8.00
N VAL A 183 7.63 13.09 7.74
CA VAL A 183 6.24 13.45 7.35
C VAL A 183 5.19 12.95 8.34
N ALA A 184 5.48 11.89 9.08
CA ALA A 184 4.64 11.34 10.13
C ALA A 184 5.28 11.50 11.50
N GLN A 185 4.44 11.43 12.53
CA GLN A 185 4.83 11.40 13.93
C GLN A 185 3.96 10.39 14.67
N ASN A 186 4.53 9.70 15.67
CA ASN A 186 3.73 8.85 16.52
C ASN A 186 2.69 9.69 17.27
N ARG A 187 1.41 9.31 17.13
CA ARG A 187 0.25 10.10 17.59
C ARG A 187 -0.24 9.71 18.98
N ARG A 188 0.43 8.75 19.64
CA ARG A 188 0.04 8.26 20.97
C ARG A 188 0.90 8.92 22.04
N ILE A 189 0.24 9.64 22.92
CA ILE A 189 0.84 10.35 24.05
C ILE A 189 0.67 9.52 25.31
N THR A 190 1.75 9.28 26.03
CA THR A 190 1.76 8.59 27.31
C THR A 190 1.76 9.56 28.47
N TYR A 191 1.15 9.14 29.57
CA TYR A 191 0.97 9.93 30.79
C TYR A 191 1.58 9.27 32.02
N LEU A 192 1.83 10.05 33.08
CA LEU A 192 2.43 9.58 34.32
C LEU A 192 1.54 8.58 35.08
N ASP A 193 0.23 8.60 34.83
CA ASP A 193 -0.75 7.65 35.36
C ASP A 193 -0.73 6.27 34.65
N GLY A 194 0.18 6.08 33.70
CA GLY A 194 0.31 4.83 32.93
C GLY A 194 -0.60 4.72 31.71
N THR A 195 -1.50 5.68 31.48
CA THR A 195 -2.41 5.67 30.32
C THR A 195 -1.76 6.23 29.06
N ALA A 196 -2.37 5.94 27.89
CA ALA A 196 -2.02 6.58 26.63
C ALA A 196 -3.27 7.11 25.91
N LYS A 197 -3.08 8.18 25.13
CA LYS A 197 -4.15 8.82 24.38
C LYS A 197 -3.69 9.19 22.98
N MET A 198 -4.46 8.76 21.97
CA MET A 198 -4.28 9.24 20.60
C MET A 198 -4.56 10.75 20.54
N TYR A 199 -3.64 11.52 19.96
CA TYR A 199 -3.69 12.99 19.93
C TYR A 199 -3.83 13.64 21.31
N GLY A 200 -3.28 13.00 22.34
CA GLY A 200 -3.32 13.50 23.72
C GLY A 200 -2.63 14.86 23.88
N ALA A 201 -2.99 15.58 24.95
CA ALA A 201 -2.37 16.87 25.26
C ALA A 201 -0.93 16.69 25.73
N THR A 202 -0.02 17.47 25.14
CA THR A 202 1.40 17.48 25.52
C THR A 202 1.76 18.63 26.47
N GLN A 203 0.85 19.60 26.66
CA GLN A 203 1.06 20.77 27.51
C GLN A 203 0.36 20.59 28.88
N THR A 204 0.64 19.45 29.54
CA THR A 204 0.08 19.13 30.85
C THR A 204 1.17 18.59 31.76
N ALA A 205 1.04 18.78 33.07
CA ALA A 205 1.98 18.22 34.06
C ALA A 205 2.00 16.68 34.06
N ASN A 206 0.92 16.03 33.59
CA ASN A 206 0.80 14.57 33.48
C ASN A 206 1.49 14.00 32.21
N PHE A 207 1.96 14.83 31.27
CA PHE A 207 2.64 14.36 30.06
C PHE A 207 3.95 13.63 30.43
N LYS A 208 4.07 12.37 29.98
CA LYS A 208 5.25 11.55 30.18
C LYS A 208 6.12 11.49 28.93
N GLY A 209 5.51 11.32 27.74
CA GLY A 209 6.26 11.18 26.49
C GLY A 209 5.40 10.73 25.32
N ILE A 210 6.06 10.44 24.22
CA ILE A 210 5.48 9.81 23.04
C ILE A 210 5.66 8.30 23.17
N GLU A 211 4.66 7.49 22.80
CA GLU A 211 4.62 6.06 23.13
C GLU A 211 5.60 5.23 22.32
N GLY A 212 5.70 5.47 21.02
CA GLY A 212 6.38 4.56 20.10
C GLY A 212 7.35 5.26 19.15
N TYR A 213 7.86 4.46 18.23
CA TYR A 213 8.83 4.86 17.23
C TYR A 213 8.20 5.61 16.06
N GLU A 214 9.07 6.20 15.24
CA GLU A 214 8.76 6.77 13.92
C GLU A 214 9.68 6.09 12.91
N ASP A 215 9.17 5.84 11.71
CA ASP A 215 9.96 5.34 10.58
C ASP A 215 9.96 6.41 9.49
N HIS A 216 11.10 7.05 9.30
CA HIS A 216 11.29 8.13 8.33
C HIS A 216 11.87 7.65 7.00
N GLY A 217 12.13 6.34 6.86
CA GLY A 217 12.55 5.73 5.61
C GLY A 217 11.49 5.90 4.52
N VAL A 218 11.95 6.19 3.31
CA VAL A 218 11.13 6.20 2.09
C VAL A 218 11.78 5.20 1.15
N GLU A 219 11.22 4.00 1.13
CA GLU A 219 11.67 2.96 0.21
C GLU A 219 11.08 3.22 -1.16
N VAL A 220 11.93 3.14 -2.20
CA VAL A 220 11.53 3.46 -3.58
C VAL A 220 11.95 2.34 -4.53
N LEU A 221 11.02 1.90 -5.39
CA LEU A 221 11.31 1.05 -6.55
C LEU A 221 11.07 1.84 -7.82
N PHE A 222 12.00 1.72 -8.76
CA PHE A 222 11.90 2.30 -10.08
C PHE A 222 11.78 1.17 -11.11
N PHE A 223 10.76 1.25 -11.96
CA PHE A 223 10.49 0.30 -13.02
C PHE A 223 10.70 0.98 -14.36
N GLN A 224 11.57 0.44 -15.19
CA GLN A 224 11.89 0.99 -16.50
C GLN A 224 11.61 -0.04 -17.58
N THR A 225 10.93 0.37 -18.64
CA THR A 225 10.71 -0.45 -19.85
C THR A 225 11.47 0.17 -21.02
N ASP A 226 12.02 -0.67 -21.89
CA ASP A 226 12.80 -0.26 -23.05
C ASP A 226 14.02 0.61 -22.71
N THR A 227 14.57 1.26 -23.71
CA THR A 227 15.77 2.11 -23.62
C THR A 227 15.48 3.55 -23.13
N ALA A 228 14.28 3.82 -22.63
CA ALA A 228 13.93 5.15 -22.13
C ALA A 228 14.74 5.47 -20.85
N ASN A 229 15.31 6.66 -20.78
CA ASN A 229 16.09 7.12 -19.62
C ASN A 229 15.22 7.51 -18.41
N GLN A 230 13.92 7.26 -18.46
CA GLN A 230 12.95 7.61 -17.43
C GLN A 230 12.18 6.37 -16.97
N PRO A 231 11.82 6.26 -15.68
CA PRO A 231 11.01 5.16 -15.20
C PRO A 231 9.58 5.21 -15.77
N ALA A 232 9.06 4.05 -16.17
CA ALA A 232 7.65 3.87 -16.54
C ALA A 232 6.75 3.91 -15.31
N ALA A 233 7.27 3.40 -14.17
CA ALA A 233 6.57 3.47 -12.89
C ALA A 233 7.56 3.65 -11.73
N ILE A 234 7.03 4.21 -10.63
CA ILE A 234 7.75 4.39 -9.36
C ILE A 234 6.82 3.94 -8.23
N ALA A 235 7.25 3.00 -7.40
CA ALA A 235 6.57 2.68 -6.16
C ALA A 235 7.28 3.41 -5.00
N VAL A 236 6.50 4.10 -4.17
CA VAL A 236 6.99 4.88 -3.04
C VAL A 236 6.30 4.39 -1.78
N ASN A 237 7.06 3.85 -0.83
CA ASN A 237 6.57 3.34 0.45
C ASN A 237 6.94 4.29 1.58
N VAL A 238 5.94 4.79 2.31
CA VAL A 238 6.09 5.78 3.38
C VAL A 238 5.28 5.38 4.58
N ALA A 239 5.87 5.32 5.77
CA ALA A 239 5.15 5.01 7.02
C ALA A 239 4.32 6.23 7.50
N CYS A 240 3.38 6.68 6.66
CA CYS A 240 2.53 7.85 6.90
C CYS A 240 1.15 7.66 6.26
N PRO A 241 0.05 7.61 7.05
CA PRO A 241 -1.29 7.50 6.47
C PRO A 241 -1.70 8.80 5.78
N ALA A 242 -2.44 8.72 4.66
CA ALA A 242 -2.93 9.87 3.92
C ALA A 242 -4.14 10.51 4.62
N GLN A 243 -3.92 11.19 5.75
CA GLN A 243 -4.97 11.71 6.63
C GLN A 243 -4.88 13.21 6.94
N GLU A 244 -4.09 13.99 6.20
CA GLU A 244 -4.00 15.45 6.41
C GLU A 244 -5.29 16.16 6.01
N ALA A 245 -5.94 15.73 4.92
CA ALA A 245 -7.22 16.23 4.46
C ALA A 245 -8.44 15.54 5.11
N GLY A 246 -8.23 14.60 6.03
CA GLY A 246 -9.24 13.65 6.51
C GLY A 246 -10.50 14.23 7.17
N SER A 247 -10.55 15.52 7.50
CA SER A 247 -11.73 16.20 8.03
C SER A 247 -12.59 16.90 6.97
N ARG A 248 -12.14 16.97 5.72
CA ARG A 248 -12.83 17.66 4.62
C ARG A 248 -14.07 16.88 4.18
N SER A 249 -15.04 17.59 3.56
CA SER A 249 -16.26 17.00 3.00
C SER A 249 -16.26 17.01 1.47
N ALA A 250 -15.09 16.92 0.86
CA ALA A 250 -14.90 16.77 -0.59
C ALA A 250 -14.04 15.52 -0.84
N VAL A 251 -14.19 14.88 -2.02
CA VAL A 251 -13.30 13.79 -2.43
C VAL A 251 -11.89 14.33 -2.61
N ASN A 252 -10.90 13.66 -1.99
CA ASN A 252 -9.51 14.12 -1.99
C ASN A 252 -8.54 12.95 -1.80
N ALA A 253 -7.50 12.87 -2.65
CA ALA A 253 -6.43 11.87 -2.56
C ALA A 253 -5.34 12.22 -1.54
N ASP A 254 -5.59 13.23 -0.68
CA ASP A 254 -4.64 13.73 0.31
C ASP A 254 -3.30 14.14 -0.31
N TYR A 255 -2.19 14.09 0.41
CA TYR A 255 -0.87 14.51 -0.08
C TYR A 255 -0.37 13.70 -1.31
N TRP A 256 -0.93 12.50 -1.57
CA TRP A 256 -0.53 11.70 -2.73
C TRP A 256 -0.88 12.37 -4.06
N HIS A 257 -1.91 13.23 -4.10
CA HIS A 257 -2.17 14.02 -5.30
C HIS A 257 -0.97 14.91 -5.67
N GLN A 258 -0.45 15.68 -4.70
CA GLN A 258 0.70 16.58 -4.91
C GLN A 258 1.99 15.80 -5.17
N VAL A 259 2.21 14.65 -4.51
CA VAL A 259 3.35 13.76 -4.78
C VAL A 259 3.34 13.31 -6.24
N ARG A 260 2.19 12.79 -6.73
CA ARG A 260 2.05 12.34 -8.12
C ARG A 260 2.27 13.47 -9.11
N GLN A 261 1.73 14.67 -8.85
CA GLN A 261 1.95 15.84 -9.71
C GLN A 261 3.44 16.22 -9.80
N SER A 262 4.12 16.27 -8.66
CA SER A 262 5.53 16.63 -8.60
C SER A 262 6.44 15.61 -9.27
N LEU A 263 6.20 14.30 -9.05
CA LEU A 263 6.97 13.25 -9.69
C LEU A 263 6.72 13.19 -11.21
N ARG A 264 5.48 13.42 -11.67
CA ARG A 264 5.18 13.51 -13.12
C ARG A 264 5.86 14.70 -13.79
N LYS A 265 5.88 15.84 -13.10
CA LYS A 265 6.63 17.01 -13.60
C LYS A 265 8.13 16.70 -13.79
N LYS A 266 8.69 15.83 -12.96
CA LYS A 266 10.11 15.45 -13.00
C LYS A 266 10.39 14.32 -13.99
N PHE A 267 9.61 13.23 -13.95
CA PHE A 267 9.85 11.99 -14.69
C PHE A 267 8.98 11.82 -15.96
N GLY A 268 8.14 12.81 -16.26
CA GLY A 268 7.22 12.80 -17.39
C GLY A 268 5.80 12.43 -17.00
N ASP A 269 4.82 12.96 -17.76
CA ASP A 269 3.39 12.83 -17.45
C ASP A 269 2.90 11.37 -17.45
N GLN A 270 3.58 10.48 -18.17
CA GLN A 270 3.18 9.07 -18.30
C GLN A 270 3.59 8.20 -17.12
N VAL A 271 4.53 8.66 -16.27
CA VAL A 271 5.00 7.85 -15.14
C VAL A 271 3.83 7.46 -14.21
N VAL A 272 3.77 6.18 -13.90
CA VAL A 272 2.78 5.60 -12.98
C VAL A 272 3.37 5.60 -11.57
N ILE A 273 2.64 6.14 -10.58
CA ILE A 273 3.09 6.21 -9.19
C ILE A 273 2.23 5.29 -8.33
N LEU A 274 2.85 4.24 -7.77
CA LEU A 274 2.24 3.41 -6.73
C LEU A 274 2.49 4.07 -5.38
N ALA A 275 1.43 4.39 -4.69
CA ALA A 275 1.44 5.03 -3.37
C ALA A 275 1.24 3.96 -2.30
N TRP A 276 2.29 3.56 -1.60
CA TRP A 276 2.24 2.55 -0.56
C TRP A 276 2.40 3.17 0.82
N ILE A 277 1.59 2.71 1.75
CA ILE A 277 1.69 3.09 3.16
C ILE A 277 2.43 1.99 3.91
N GLY A 278 3.53 2.35 4.56
CA GLY A 278 4.27 1.49 5.49
C GLY A 278 3.50 1.26 6.78
N ALA A 279 4.08 0.52 7.71
CA ALA A 279 3.50 0.33 9.04
C ALA A 279 3.35 1.68 9.75
N ALA A 280 2.11 2.16 9.93
CA ALA A 280 1.79 3.51 10.36
C ALA A 280 0.50 3.61 11.19
N GLY A 281 0.03 2.50 11.80
CA GLY A 281 -1.20 2.47 12.60
C GLY A 281 -1.20 3.41 13.81
N ASP A 282 -0.03 3.73 14.32
CA ASP A 282 0.19 4.69 15.41
C ASP A 282 0.76 6.04 14.94
N GLN A 283 0.84 6.28 13.63
CA GLN A 283 1.37 7.50 13.04
C GLN A 283 0.28 8.47 12.58
N ALA A 284 0.65 9.75 12.43
CA ALA A 284 -0.16 10.77 11.77
C ALA A 284 0.70 11.89 11.21
N THR A 285 0.17 12.60 10.22
CA THR A 285 0.75 13.86 9.69
C THR A 285 0.69 15.01 10.68
N ARG A 286 -0.20 14.92 11.67
CA ARG A 286 -0.50 15.99 12.63
C ARG A 286 0.64 16.23 13.62
N HIS A 287 1.14 17.45 13.70
CA HIS A 287 2.11 17.85 14.72
C HIS A 287 1.50 17.86 16.12
N LEU A 288 2.11 17.18 17.08
CA LEU A 288 1.72 17.17 18.48
C LEU A 288 2.47 18.22 19.32
N PHE A 289 3.70 18.52 18.92
CA PHE A 289 4.56 19.57 19.49
C PHE A 289 5.19 20.39 18.35
N ARG A 290 5.91 21.47 18.62
CA ARG A 290 6.51 22.38 17.61
C ARG A 290 5.50 23.04 16.65
N LYS A 291 4.20 23.01 16.95
CA LYS A 291 3.13 23.50 16.05
C LYS A 291 3.37 24.91 15.52
N ALA A 292 3.74 25.86 16.40
CA ALA A 292 3.97 27.25 16.02
C ALA A 292 5.18 27.40 15.07
N ALA A 293 6.27 26.67 15.33
CA ALA A 293 7.45 26.67 14.48
C ALA A 293 7.15 26.12 13.08
N GLU A 294 6.44 24.97 12.99
CA GLU A 294 6.03 24.37 11.72
C GLU A 294 5.08 25.28 10.94
N GLN A 295 4.09 25.88 11.59
CA GLN A 295 3.18 26.86 10.96
C GLN A 295 3.94 28.09 10.43
N ARG A 296 4.91 28.61 11.20
CA ARG A 296 5.76 29.71 10.75
C ARG A 296 6.53 29.34 9.48
N MET A 297 7.09 28.12 9.42
CA MET A 297 7.85 27.67 8.25
C MET A 297 6.96 27.45 7.02
N LEU A 298 5.75 26.88 7.20
CA LEU A 298 4.77 26.78 6.11
C LEU A 298 4.41 28.14 5.54
N LYS A 299 4.07 29.11 6.42
CA LYS A 299 3.74 30.47 6.00
C LYS A 299 4.91 31.14 5.28
N ALA A 300 6.14 31.01 5.79
CA ALA A 300 7.34 31.61 5.19
C ALA A 300 7.65 31.02 3.80
N ARG A 301 7.29 29.77 3.54
CA ARG A 301 7.46 29.10 2.24
C ARG A 301 6.28 29.29 1.30
N GLY A 302 5.15 29.80 1.77
CA GLY A 302 3.90 29.90 0.99
C GLY A 302 3.30 28.52 0.65
N LEU A 303 3.53 27.51 1.50
CA LEU A 303 3.08 26.14 1.27
C LEU A 303 1.91 25.78 2.17
N THR A 304 0.99 24.97 1.64
CA THR A 304 0.02 24.20 2.42
C THR A 304 0.70 23.02 3.09
N ARG A 305 0.03 22.40 4.05
CA ARG A 305 0.55 21.18 4.70
C ARG A 305 0.69 20.01 3.73
N LEU A 306 -0.28 19.83 2.81
CA LEU A 306 -0.22 18.80 1.77
C LEU A 306 1.01 18.98 0.85
N GLU A 307 1.29 20.19 0.46
CA GLU A 307 2.47 20.54 -0.37
C GLU A 307 3.79 20.31 0.37
N GLU A 308 3.85 20.64 1.66
CA GLU A 308 5.07 20.41 2.47
C GLU A 308 5.35 18.91 2.66
N ILE A 309 4.33 18.09 2.92
CA ILE A 309 4.47 16.62 3.00
C ILE A 309 4.97 16.09 1.65
N SER A 310 4.32 16.49 0.56
CA SER A 310 4.73 16.11 -0.79
C SER A 310 6.17 16.50 -1.08
N ARG A 311 6.57 17.72 -0.78
CA ARG A 311 7.95 18.22 -0.98
C ARG A 311 8.99 17.34 -0.29
N ARG A 312 8.71 16.90 0.96
CA ARG A 312 9.61 16.03 1.72
C ARG A 312 9.72 14.64 1.12
N ILE A 313 8.57 14.06 0.71
CA ILE A 313 8.54 12.73 0.06
C ILE A 313 9.27 12.78 -1.29
N VAL A 314 9.01 13.80 -2.12
CA VAL A 314 9.66 13.94 -3.43
C VAL A 314 11.16 14.14 -3.28
N ALA A 315 11.62 14.89 -2.27
CA ALA A 315 13.06 15.02 -1.98
C ALA A 315 13.71 13.68 -1.62
N ALA A 316 13.01 12.81 -0.88
CA ALA A 316 13.49 11.47 -0.58
C ALA A 316 13.54 10.56 -1.83
N VAL A 317 12.54 10.68 -2.73
CA VAL A 317 12.58 9.98 -4.03
C VAL A 317 13.74 10.50 -4.88
N ASP A 318 14.03 11.80 -4.83
CA ASP A 318 15.17 12.39 -5.54
C ASP A 318 16.52 11.88 -5.02
N GLU A 319 16.66 11.73 -3.71
CA GLU A 319 17.81 11.12 -3.05
C GLU A 319 18.02 9.67 -3.49
N ALA A 320 16.96 8.86 -3.46
CA ALA A 320 16.99 7.48 -3.94
C ALA A 320 17.36 7.38 -5.44
N TRP A 321 16.82 8.29 -6.26
CA TRP A 321 17.08 8.31 -7.71
C TRP A 321 18.53 8.61 -8.07
N LEU A 322 19.25 9.40 -7.27
CA LEU A 322 20.67 9.71 -7.54
C LEU A 322 21.55 8.47 -7.67
N VAL A 323 21.21 7.39 -6.96
CA VAL A 323 21.91 6.10 -7.00
C VAL A 323 21.21 5.14 -7.97
N ALA A 324 19.90 4.97 -7.81
CA ALA A 324 19.12 3.97 -8.54
C ALA A 324 19.18 4.12 -10.06
N LYS A 325 19.32 5.36 -10.58
CA LYS A 325 19.38 5.62 -12.03
C LYS A 325 20.54 4.93 -12.75
N ASP A 326 21.61 4.62 -12.04
CA ASP A 326 22.83 3.99 -12.56
C ASP A 326 22.96 2.51 -12.13
N ASP A 327 21.93 1.96 -11.43
CA ASP A 327 21.93 0.60 -10.85
C ASP A 327 20.66 -0.19 -11.19
N PHE A 328 20.30 -0.25 -12.47
CA PHE A 328 19.17 -1.02 -12.96
C PHE A 328 19.51 -2.48 -13.23
N HIS A 329 18.71 -3.40 -12.71
CA HIS A 329 18.83 -4.85 -12.86
C HIS A 329 17.84 -5.35 -13.92
N GLU A 330 18.34 -5.96 -15.00
CA GLU A 330 17.53 -6.46 -16.14
C GLU A 330 16.94 -7.83 -15.88
N ASP A 331 17.66 -8.70 -15.16
CA ASP A 331 17.25 -10.07 -14.86
C ASP A 331 17.34 -10.40 -13.36
N PRO A 332 16.67 -9.63 -12.48
CA PRO A 332 16.72 -9.90 -11.04
C PRO A 332 15.98 -11.20 -10.70
N PRO A 333 16.43 -11.97 -9.70
CA PRO A 333 15.58 -13.01 -9.09
C PRO A 333 14.23 -12.45 -8.71
N MET A 334 13.15 -13.19 -9.01
CA MET A 334 11.79 -12.84 -8.64
C MET A 334 11.09 -14.09 -8.10
N ILE A 335 10.55 -13.97 -6.88
CA ILE A 335 9.79 -15.03 -6.21
C ILE A 335 8.60 -14.35 -5.51
N HIS A 336 7.40 -14.85 -5.70
CA HIS A 336 6.20 -14.32 -5.07
C HIS A 336 5.42 -15.43 -4.36
N HIS A 337 5.45 -15.43 -3.03
CA HIS A 337 4.64 -16.31 -2.20
C HIS A 337 3.34 -15.61 -1.80
N VAL A 338 2.23 -16.34 -1.88
CA VAL A 338 0.95 -15.95 -1.30
C VAL A 338 0.66 -16.92 -0.17
N VAL A 339 0.63 -16.40 1.05
CA VAL A 339 0.59 -17.21 2.28
C VAL A 339 -0.70 -16.91 3.04
N ASP A 340 -1.43 -17.97 3.37
CA ASP A 340 -2.63 -17.90 4.21
C ASP A 340 -2.23 -18.16 5.67
N LEU A 341 -2.38 -17.15 6.52
CA LEU A 341 -2.11 -17.22 7.95
C LEU A 341 -3.43 -17.32 8.73
N SER A 342 -3.38 -17.93 9.90
CA SER A 342 -4.46 -17.93 10.87
C SER A 342 -3.97 -17.23 12.15
N LEU A 343 -4.38 -15.98 12.34
CA LEU A 343 -3.93 -15.17 13.48
C LEU A 343 -4.92 -15.28 14.64
N PRO A 344 -4.46 -15.50 15.90
CA PRO A 344 -5.35 -15.55 17.05
C PRO A 344 -6.07 -14.19 17.22
N LYS A 345 -7.39 -14.24 17.34
CA LYS A 345 -8.20 -13.06 17.66
C LYS A 345 -7.94 -12.61 19.10
N ARG A 346 -7.97 -11.31 19.33
CA ARG A 346 -7.95 -10.75 20.66
C ARG A 346 -9.23 -11.12 21.39
N LEU A 347 -9.11 -11.76 22.54
CA LEU A 347 -10.24 -12.11 23.38
C LEU A 347 -10.88 -10.85 23.96
N VAL A 348 -12.21 -10.85 24.05
CA VAL A 348 -13.01 -9.81 24.71
C VAL A 348 -13.27 -10.26 26.14
N THR A 349 -12.92 -9.45 27.12
CA THR A 349 -13.19 -9.72 28.54
C THR A 349 -14.64 -9.37 28.91
N GLU A 350 -15.16 -9.93 30.02
CA GLU A 350 -16.49 -9.60 30.58
C GLU A 350 -16.64 -8.10 30.86
N ASN A 351 -15.58 -7.42 31.29
CA ASN A 351 -15.58 -5.99 31.53
C ASN A 351 -15.76 -5.22 30.21
N GLU A 352 -15.01 -5.56 29.16
CA GLU A 352 -15.11 -4.94 27.84
C GLU A 352 -16.48 -5.19 27.19
N LEU A 353 -17.07 -6.38 27.38
CA LEU A 353 -18.43 -6.70 26.98
C LEU A 353 -19.45 -5.79 27.70
N THR A 354 -19.30 -5.64 29.01
CA THR A 354 -20.18 -4.80 29.82
C THR A 354 -20.12 -3.33 29.39
N GLU A 355 -18.91 -2.81 29.14
CA GLU A 355 -18.70 -1.46 28.61
C GLU A 355 -19.33 -1.27 27.22
N ALA A 356 -19.17 -2.24 26.31
CA ALA A 356 -19.75 -2.19 24.98
C ALA A 356 -21.29 -2.17 25.04
N LYS A 357 -21.90 -3.03 25.86
CA LYS A 357 -23.36 -3.04 26.11
C LYS A 357 -23.85 -1.71 26.67
N ALA A 358 -23.15 -1.12 27.65
CA ALA A 358 -23.49 0.16 28.23
C ALA A 358 -23.44 1.31 27.20
N VAL A 359 -22.47 1.32 26.31
CA VAL A 359 -22.39 2.31 25.21
C VAL A 359 -23.55 2.16 24.24
N ILE A 360 -23.94 0.95 23.86
CA ILE A 360 -25.09 0.69 22.98
C ILE A 360 -26.40 1.17 23.65
N GLU A 361 -26.63 0.83 24.93
CA GLU A 361 -27.83 1.24 25.65
C GLU A 361 -27.90 2.77 25.78
N LYS A 362 -26.77 3.43 26.04
CA LYS A 362 -26.71 4.90 26.05
C LYS A 362 -27.08 5.49 24.68
N ILE A 363 -26.59 4.91 23.57
CA ILE A 363 -26.94 5.37 22.22
C ILE A 363 -28.44 5.16 21.94
N ARG A 364 -29.03 4.06 22.41
CA ARG A 364 -30.43 3.72 22.24
C ARG A 364 -31.34 4.67 23.02
N THR A 365 -30.96 5.06 24.24
CA THR A 365 -31.75 5.95 25.12
C THR A 365 -31.59 7.43 24.78
N GLU A 366 -30.45 7.82 24.17
CA GLU A 366 -30.25 9.17 23.68
C GLU A 366 -31.14 9.46 22.46
N SER A 367 -31.74 10.63 22.40
CA SER A 367 -32.72 11.08 21.41
C SER A 367 -32.48 10.57 19.99
N LYS A 368 -33.50 9.97 19.37
CA LYS A 368 -33.54 9.51 17.97
C LYS A 368 -32.98 10.54 16.94
N LYS A 369 -33.02 11.83 17.31
CA LYS A 369 -32.57 12.96 16.47
C LYS A 369 -31.08 12.93 16.12
N ASN A 370 -30.22 12.23 16.89
CA ASN A 370 -28.78 12.14 16.69
C ASN A 370 -28.26 10.71 16.40
N LEU A 371 -29.17 9.74 16.20
CA LEU A 371 -28.78 8.34 15.96
C LEU A 371 -27.83 8.19 14.75
N HIS A 372 -28.08 8.95 13.68
CA HIS A 372 -27.26 8.93 12.47
C HIS A 372 -25.79 9.34 12.72
N LYS A 373 -25.53 10.21 13.74
CA LYS A 373 -24.15 10.60 14.09
C LYS A 373 -23.44 9.55 14.92
N LYS A 374 -24.15 8.50 15.37
CA LYS A 374 -23.65 7.49 16.28
C LYS A 374 -23.66 6.08 15.70
N MET A 375 -24.13 5.91 14.44
CA MET A 375 -24.22 4.59 13.80
C MET A 375 -22.88 3.85 13.77
N ALA A 376 -21.81 4.51 13.32
CA ALA A 376 -20.49 3.90 13.28
C ALA A 376 -20.02 3.47 14.70
N ARG A 377 -20.28 4.28 15.72
CA ARG A 377 -19.94 3.94 17.10
C ARG A 377 -20.80 2.79 17.64
N TRP A 378 -22.07 2.74 17.26
CA TRP A 378 -22.95 1.62 17.60
C TRP A 378 -22.44 0.33 16.98
N ALA A 379 -22.18 0.31 15.64
CA ALA A 379 -21.68 -0.85 14.92
C ALA A 379 -20.34 -1.34 15.50
N TRP A 380 -19.48 -0.44 15.89
CA TRP A 380 -18.18 -0.75 16.48
C TRP A 380 -18.29 -1.46 17.84
N ASN A 381 -19.21 -1.04 18.70
CA ASN A 381 -19.48 -1.72 19.98
C ASN A 381 -20.29 -3.02 19.79
N GLN A 382 -21.21 -3.07 18.80
CA GLN A 382 -21.91 -4.30 18.47
C GLN A 382 -20.93 -5.37 18.01
N GLY A 383 -19.97 -5.03 17.14
CA GLY A 383 -18.91 -5.95 16.72
C GLY A 383 -18.06 -6.49 17.87
N THR A 384 -17.91 -5.76 18.97
CA THR A 384 -17.25 -6.26 20.19
C THR A 384 -18.10 -7.31 20.89
N ILE A 385 -19.42 -7.07 21.01
CA ILE A 385 -20.38 -8.02 21.59
C ILE A 385 -20.42 -9.30 20.76
N ASP A 386 -20.56 -9.17 19.44
CA ASP A 386 -20.61 -10.31 18.51
C ASP A 386 -19.35 -11.18 18.60
N ARG A 387 -18.16 -10.54 18.75
CA ARG A 387 -16.90 -11.27 18.96
C ARG A 387 -16.85 -12.01 20.28
N PHE A 388 -17.35 -11.42 21.37
CA PHE A 388 -17.42 -12.11 22.65
C PHE A 388 -18.26 -13.38 22.56
N GLU A 389 -19.41 -13.31 21.87
CA GLU A 389 -20.31 -14.45 21.68
C GLU A 389 -19.71 -15.55 20.80
N GLN A 390 -18.79 -15.20 19.89
CA GLN A 390 -18.20 -16.12 18.91
C GLN A 390 -16.76 -16.56 19.23
N GLN A 391 -16.10 -15.97 20.25
CA GLN A 391 -14.66 -16.16 20.44
C GLN A 391 -14.21 -17.59 20.74
N GLU A 392 -15.10 -18.45 21.26
CA GLU A 392 -14.81 -19.88 21.48
C GLU A 392 -14.91 -20.70 20.18
N THR A 393 -15.84 -20.34 19.29
CA THR A 393 -16.12 -21.07 18.05
C THR A 393 -15.37 -20.52 16.83
N ASP A 394 -14.94 -19.27 16.90
CA ASP A 394 -14.19 -18.58 15.85
C ASP A 394 -12.99 -17.82 16.45
N PRO A 395 -11.98 -18.56 16.97
CA PRO A 395 -10.86 -17.96 17.74
C PRO A 395 -9.79 -17.32 16.88
N SER A 396 -9.82 -17.45 15.54
CA SER A 396 -8.77 -16.96 14.67
C SER A 396 -9.29 -16.17 13.48
N LEU A 397 -8.46 -15.26 12.98
CA LEU A 397 -8.70 -14.47 11.77
C LEU A 397 -7.85 -15.00 10.62
N PRO A 398 -8.46 -15.49 9.53
CA PRO A 398 -7.70 -15.82 8.33
C PRO A 398 -7.15 -14.53 7.69
N VAL A 399 -5.87 -14.55 7.32
CA VAL A 399 -5.16 -13.39 6.75
C VAL A 399 -4.32 -13.87 5.58
N GLU A 400 -4.56 -13.37 4.39
CA GLU A 400 -3.69 -13.55 3.24
C GLU A 400 -2.59 -12.48 3.29
N ILE A 401 -1.33 -12.90 3.14
CA ILE A 401 -0.17 -12.01 2.97
C ILE A 401 0.57 -12.35 1.68
N HIS A 402 1.12 -11.33 1.05
CA HIS A 402 1.99 -11.47 -0.11
C HIS A 402 3.42 -11.18 0.30
N ILE A 403 4.34 -12.05 -0.07
CA ILE A 403 5.79 -11.88 0.12
C ILE A 403 6.44 -11.99 -1.24
N LEU A 404 7.08 -10.92 -1.69
CA LEU A 404 7.68 -10.82 -3.01
C LEU A 404 9.15 -10.44 -2.87
N ARG A 405 10.04 -11.24 -3.45
CA ARG A 405 11.44 -10.91 -3.69
C ARG A 405 11.61 -10.35 -5.11
N ILE A 406 12.32 -9.24 -5.24
CA ILE A 406 12.79 -8.70 -6.53
C ILE A 406 14.26 -8.31 -6.33
N GLY A 407 15.17 -9.08 -6.92
CA GLY A 407 16.62 -8.87 -6.69
C GLY A 407 16.96 -9.00 -5.21
N ASP A 408 17.50 -7.93 -4.62
CA ASP A 408 17.91 -7.87 -3.22
C ASP A 408 16.86 -7.26 -2.29
N VAL A 409 15.68 -6.93 -2.80
CA VAL A 409 14.62 -6.34 -1.98
C VAL A 409 13.46 -7.30 -1.75
N ALA A 410 12.79 -7.12 -0.60
CA ALA A 410 11.56 -7.80 -0.25
C ALA A 410 10.39 -6.82 -0.17
N ILE A 411 9.21 -7.27 -0.59
CA ILE A 411 7.94 -6.58 -0.38
C ILE A 411 7.04 -7.51 0.42
N CYS A 412 6.47 -7.05 1.51
CA CYS A 412 5.49 -7.81 2.29
C CYS A 412 4.24 -7.00 2.54
N THR A 413 3.07 -7.66 2.46
CA THR A 413 1.78 -7.02 2.68
C THR A 413 1.13 -7.48 3.97
N ASN A 414 0.25 -6.65 4.53
CA ASN A 414 -0.67 -7.04 5.58
C ASN A 414 -1.96 -6.22 5.49
N ARG A 415 -3.04 -6.73 6.09
CA ARG A 415 -4.35 -6.09 6.03
C ARG A 415 -4.59 -4.99 7.07
N PHE A 416 -3.72 -4.85 8.09
CA PHE A 416 -3.96 -4.05 9.29
C PHE A 416 -3.57 -2.58 9.13
N GLU A 417 -4.10 -1.70 9.99
CA GLU A 417 -3.44 -0.48 10.42
C GLU A 417 -2.32 -0.89 11.40
N LEU A 418 -1.20 -1.33 10.83
CA LEU A 418 -0.11 -1.97 11.55
C LEU A 418 0.71 -0.93 12.31
N TYR A 419 0.96 -1.12 13.61
CA TYR A 419 1.85 -0.24 14.37
C TYR A 419 3.28 -0.28 13.83
N THR A 420 3.93 0.88 13.83
CA THR A 420 5.26 1.10 13.24
C THR A 420 6.31 0.15 13.77
N GLU A 421 6.26 -0.19 15.05
CA GLU A 421 7.20 -1.13 15.67
C GLU A 421 7.23 -2.50 14.99
N TYR A 422 6.08 -3.03 14.55
CA TYR A 422 6.03 -4.29 13.82
C TYR A 422 6.73 -4.21 12.46
N GLY A 423 6.54 -3.09 11.75
CA GLY A 423 7.25 -2.84 10.48
C GLY A 423 8.76 -2.75 10.69
N ILE A 424 9.23 -2.06 11.73
CA ILE A 424 10.64 -1.99 12.11
C ILE A 424 11.18 -3.40 12.42
N ARG A 425 10.43 -4.22 13.17
CA ARG A 425 10.82 -5.62 13.48
C ARG A 425 10.96 -6.47 12.22
N MET A 426 10.05 -6.32 11.23
CA MET A 426 10.13 -7.01 9.94
C MET A 426 11.37 -6.57 9.17
N LYS A 427 11.58 -5.26 9.02
CA LYS A 427 12.75 -4.69 8.33
C LYS A 427 14.08 -5.11 8.97
N ALA A 428 14.18 -5.03 10.30
CA ALA A 428 15.41 -5.32 11.04
C ALA A 428 15.80 -6.80 11.04
N ARG A 429 14.85 -7.74 10.86
CA ARG A 429 15.07 -9.18 10.89
C ARG A 429 15.13 -9.81 9.50
N SER A 430 14.80 -9.05 8.48
CA SER A 430 14.83 -9.47 7.08
C SER A 430 16.27 -9.66 6.59
N LYS A 431 16.52 -10.71 5.78
CA LYS A 431 17.77 -10.90 5.02
C LYS A 431 17.85 -10.03 3.78
N ALA A 432 16.74 -9.46 3.32
CA ALA A 432 16.73 -8.55 2.19
C ALA A 432 17.55 -7.29 2.50
N LEU A 433 18.23 -6.75 1.49
CA LEU A 433 18.93 -5.47 1.58
C LEU A 433 17.98 -4.35 2.01
N GLN A 434 16.74 -4.38 1.49
CA GLN A 434 15.70 -3.41 1.78
C GLN A 434 14.33 -4.11 1.79
N THR A 435 13.48 -3.76 2.77
CA THR A 435 12.16 -4.40 2.93
C THR A 435 11.06 -3.35 2.90
N PHE A 436 10.15 -3.50 1.94
CA PHE A 436 8.94 -2.71 1.80
C PHE A 436 7.81 -3.37 2.59
N VAL A 437 7.32 -2.71 3.62
CA VAL A 437 6.15 -3.17 4.37
C VAL A 437 4.94 -2.39 3.88
N ILE A 438 3.92 -3.08 3.35
CA ILE A 438 2.69 -2.47 2.83
C ILE A 438 1.54 -2.85 3.75
N GLN A 439 0.96 -1.88 4.45
CA GLN A 439 -0.24 -2.08 5.24
C GLN A 439 -1.53 -1.85 4.41
N LEU A 440 -2.68 -2.22 4.99
CA LEU A 440 -4.01 -2.03 4.38
C LEU A 440 -4.17 -2.71 3.01
N ALA A 441 -3.52 -3.87 2.84
CA ALA A 441 -3.78 -4.77 1.73
C ALA A 441 -4.94 -5.72 2.06
N GLY A 442 -6.05 -5.18 2.57
CA GLY A 442 -7.24 -5.88 2.99
C GLY A 442 -8.11 -5.04 3.92
N GLN A 443 -9.18 -5.66 4.43
CA GLN A 443 -10.05 -5.05 5.42
C GLN A 443 -9.42 -5.18 6.81
N GLY A 444 -8.68 -4.15 7.23
CA GLY A 444 -7.94 -4.16 8.48
C GLY A 444 -8.67 -3.52 9.66
N SER A 445 -8.16 -3.85 10.84
CA SER A 445 -8.32 -3.11 12.08
C SER A 445 -6.94 -2.68 12.55
N TYR A 446 -6.84 -1.94 13.65
CA TYR A 446 -5.53 -1.70 14.24
C TYR A 446 -4.88 -3.01 14.69
N LEU A 447 -3.56 -3.07 14.61
CA LEU A 447 -2.77 -4.11 15.24
C LEU A 447 -1.74 -3.44 16.15
N ALA A 448 -2.13 -3.31 17.41
CA ALA A 448 -1.37 -2.61 18.43
C ALA A 448 -0.32 -3.51 19.08
N THR A 449 0.75 -2.90 19.64
CA THR A 449 1.75 -3.62 20.43
C THR A 449 1.23 -3.95 21.82
N GLU A 450 1.84 -4.92 22.49
CA GLU A 450 1.53 -5.28 23.88
C GLU A 450 1.62 -4.07 24.82
N ALA A 451 2.66 -3.24 24.65
CA ALA A 451 2.83 -2.02 25.43
C ALA A 451 1.69 -1.01 25.22
N ALA A 452 1.17 -0.92 24.00
CA ALA A 452 0.03 -0.04 23.69
C ALA A 452 -1.29 -0.61 24.22
N GLU A 453 -1.50 -1.92 24.14
CA GLU A 453 -2.65 -2.59 24.74
C GLU A 453 -2.73 -2.38 26.25
N ALA A 454 -1.59 -2.52 26.94
CA ALA A 454 -1.51 -2.29 28.40
C ALA A 454 -1.84 -0.85 28.80
N ARG A 455 -1.61 0.15 27.94
CA ARG A 455 -1.91 1.56 28.20
C ARG A 455 -3.28 1.99 27.71
N GLY A 456 -3.96 1.16 26.91
CA GLY A 456 -5.27 1.45 26.34
C GLY A 456 -5.30 2.63 25.36
N GLY A 457 -6.47 3.21 25.18
CA GLY A 457 -6.72 4.29 24.22
C GLY A 457 -7.14 3.78 22.84
N TYR A 458 -7.76 4.65 22.06
CA TYR A 458 -8.57 4.37 20.87
C TYR A 458 -8.01 3.28 19.93
N SER A 459 -6.77 3.35 19.50
CA SER A 459 -6.19 2.41 18.54
C SER A 459 -5.61 1.13 19.16
N ALA A 460 -5.74 0.95 20.50
CA ALA A 460 -5.18 -0.18 21.22
C ALA A 460 -6.19 -0.92 22.13
N ILE A 461 -7.46 -0.49 22.14
CA ILE A 461 -8.54 -1.17 22.87
C ILE A 461 -9.14 -2.30 22.02
N VAL A 462 -9.84 -3.22 22.68
CA VAL A 462 -10.45 -4.40 22.06
C VAL A 462 -11.36 -4.06 20.88
N ASN A 463 -12.15 -2.98 20.99
CA ASN A 463 -13.02 -2.53 19.90
C ASN A 463 -12.24 -2.15 18.61
N SER A 464 -11.00 -1.64 18.74
CA SER A 464 -10.16 -1.22 17.60
C SER A 464 -9.34 -2.37 17.01
N CYS A 465 -9.04 -3.41 17.80
CA CYS A 465 -8.13 -4.48 17.45
C CYS A 465 -8.86 -5.83 17.40
N GLN A 466 -9.08 -6.37 16.21
CA GLN A 466 -9.60 -7.75 16.06
C GLN A 466 -8.56 -8.80 16.47
N VAL A 467 -7.30 -8.54 16.15
CA VAL A 467 -6.13 -9.35 16.49
C VAL A 467 -5.36 -8.57 17.54
N GLY A 468 -4.89 -9.24 18.56
CA GLY A 468 -4.06 -8.65 19.62
C GLY A 468 -2.57 -8.75 19.34
N SER A 469 -1.77 -8.28 20.29
CA SER A 469 -0.29 -8.26 20.19
C SER A 469 0.32 -9.65 20.00
N GLU A 470 -0.32 -10.71 20.50
CA GLU A 470 0.07 -12.09 20.25
C GLU A 470 0.00 -12.44 18.75
N GLY A 471 -1.13 -12.12 18.09
CA GLY A 471 -1.27 -12.30 16.65
C GLY A 471 -0.33 -11.38 15.86
N GLY A 472 -0.02 -10.19 16.38
CA GLY A 472 1.00 -9.31 15.82
C GLY A 472 2.40 -9.94 15.82
N LYS A 473 2.75 -10.66 16.89
CA LYS A 473 3.99 -11.44 16.94
C LYS A 473 4.02 -12.55 15.89
N VAL A 474 2.93 -13.32 15.78
CA VAL A 474 2.80 -14.37 14.74
C VAL A 474 2.94 -13.78 13.33
N LEU A 475 2.25 -12.67 13.03
CA LEU A 475 2.36 -11.99 11.74
C LEU A 475 3.81 -11.62 11.41
N VAL A 476 4.54 -11.02 12.35
CA VAL A 476 5.95 -10.63 12.15
C VAL A 476 6.83 -11.87 11.94
N ASP A 477 6.70 -12.88 12.79
CA ASP A 477 7.54 -14.06 12.77
C ASP A 477 7.37 -14.86 11.45
N GLU A 478 6.13 -15.08 11.01
CA GLU A 478 5.86 -15.76 9.73
C GLU A 478 6.27 -14.91 8.52
N THR A 479 6.02 -13.59 8.54
CA THR A 479 6.48 -12.71 7.46
C THR A 479 8.00 -12.74 7.29
N VAL A 480 8.74 -12.64 8.41
CA VAL A 480 10.22 -12.68 8.39
C VAL A 480 10.73 -14.04 7.95
N LYS A 481 10.12 -15.13 8.40
CA LYS A 481 10.46 -16.51 8.00
C LYS A 481 10.30 -16.69 6.48
N GLU A 482 9.16 -16.27 5.91
CA GLU A 482 8.90 -16.36 4.47
C GLU A 482 9.87 -15.49 3.65
N ILE A 483 10.14 -14.25 4.11
CA ILE A 483 11.15 -13.42 3.47
C ILE A 483 12.50 -14.14 3.47
N ASN A 484 12.98 -14.58 4.63
CA ASN A 484 14.33 -15.12 4.77
C ASN A 484 14.53 -16.44 4.00
N ALA A 485 13.48 -17.24 3.84
CA ALA A 485 13.51 -18.47 3.04
C ALA A 485 13.76 -18.20 1.54
N MET A 486 13.50 -16.98 1.06
CA MET A 486 13.78 -16.62 -0.34
C MET A 486 15.27 -16.29 -0.60
N TRP A 487 16.11 -16.20 0.45
CA TRP A 487 17.55 -15.95 0.38
C TRP A 487 18.39 -17.17 0.78
N ASP A 488 17.75 -18.29 1.15
CA ASP A 488 18.40 -19.57 1.38
C ASP A 488 18.49 -20.36 0.08
#